data_734d61f0716d49dc69c60fe93bd97f7c
#
_entry.id   734d61f0716d49dc69c60fe93bd97f7c
#
_cell.length_a   1.000
_cell.length_b   1.000
_cell.length_c   1.000
_cell.angle_alpha   90.00
_cell.angle_beta   90.00
_cell.angle_gamma   90.00
#
_symmetry.space_group_name_H-M   'P 1'
#
loop_
_entity.id
_entity.type
_entity.pdbx_description
1 polymer ?
#
loop_
_entity_poly.entity_id
_entity_poly.type
_entity_poly.pdbx_seq_one_letter_code
_entity_poly.pdbx_strand_id
1 'polypeptide(L)'
;MEPADKVLMIDHEKCTGCRLCELVCAVKHDGISNPMRSRIRVVKWEQEGLYIPMSCQQCQDAPCMNGCPVNAISHNETLNRIEVDYDICIGCRTCVSVCPFGAMNFNTIDRKVIKCDLCDGDPQCVRFCDIKAVDYVDAGDVSIMKKKEAARRLSVANKKAAALQATM
;
A
#
# COMPACT_ATOMS: atom_id res chain seq x y z
N MET A 1 -1.44 -17.23 -19.56
CA MET A 1 -0.65 -16.29 -18.75
C MET A 1 -0.95 -16.64 -17.30
N GLU A 2 0.04 -17.07 -16.54
CA GLU A 2 -0.16 -17.21 -15.10
C GLU A 2 -0.55 -15.87 -14.49
N PRO A 3 -1.49 -15.84 -13.55
CA PRO A 3 -1.86 -14.59 -12.89
C PRO A 3 -0.60 -13.96 -12.30
N ALA A 4 -0.41 -12.68 -12.53
CA ALA A 4 0.73 -11.98 -12.00
C ALA A 4 0.57 -11.89 -10.47
N ASP A 5 1.19 -12.83 -9.75
CA ASP A 5 1.17 -12.87 -8.27
C ASP A 5 2.11 -11.80 -7.70
N LYS A 6 1.84 -10.54 -8.11
CA LYS A 6 2.62 -9.38 -7.69
C LYS A 6 1.91 -8.63 -6.57
N VAL A 7 2.70 -8.17 -5.62
CA VAL A 7 2.23 -7.41 -4.46
C VAL A 7 2.94 -6.06 -4.36
N LEU A 8 2.21 -5.07 -3.85
CA LEU A 8 2.79 -3.79 -3.51
C LEU A 8 3.53 -3.92 -2.17
N MET A 9 4.86 -3.88 -2.23
CA MET A 9 5.72 -3.94 -1.05
C MET A 9 6.06 -2.52 -0.57
N ILE A 10 5.96 -2.29 0.73
CA ILE A 10 6.28 -1.02 1.38
C ILE A 10 7.43 -1.23 2.34
N ASP A 11 8.50 -0.45 2.15
CA ASP A 11 9.66 -0.36 3.03
C ASP A 11 9.68 1.05 3.67
N HIS A 12 9.11 1.14 4.86
CA HIS A 12 8.98 2.42 5.57
C HIS A 12 10.33 3.01 6.00
N GLU A 13 11.38 2.19 6.17
CA GLU A 13 12.71 2.67 6.56
C GLU A 13 13.38 3.51 5.46
N LYS A 14 13.00 3.27 4.20
CA LYS A 14 13.46 4.08 3.07
C LYS A 14 12.62 5.33 2.86
N CYS A 15 11.41 5.38 3.42
CA CYS A 15 10.47 6.46 3.13
C CYS A 15 10.94 7.79 3.72
N THR A 16 11.06 8.82 2.89
CA THR A 16 11.43 10.18 3.30
C THR A 16 10.21 11.08 3.56
N GLY A 17 9.00 10.56 3.40
CA GLY A 17 7.77 11.35 3.59
C GLY A 17 7.50 12.38 2.50
N CYS A 18 8.13 12.29 1.33
CA CYS A 18 7.99 13.26 0.23
C CYS A 18 6.57 13.35 -0.36
N ARG A 19 5.72 12.32 -0.15
CA ARG A 19 4.31 12.22 -0.60
C ARG A 19 4.11 12.24 -2.12
N LEU A 20 5.16 12.08 -2.91
CA LEU A 20 5.05 12.02 -4.37
C LEU A 20 4.13 10.89 -4.82
N CYS A 21 4.15 9.74 -4.12
CA CYS A 21 3.25 8.62 -4.35
C CYS A 21 1.76 9.00 -4.22
N GLU A 22 1.42 9.90 -3.30
CA GLU A 22 0.04 10.40 -3.16
C GLU A 22 -0.36 11.29 -4.35
N LEU A 23 0.52 12.19 -4.77
CA LEU A 23 0.26 13.11 -5.87
C LEU A 23 0.06 12.36 -7.19
N VAL A 24 0.99 11.46 -7.53
CA VAL A 24 0.89 10.68 -8.78
C VAL A 24 -0.30 9.74 -8.80
N CYS A 25 -0.69 9.19 -7.64
CA CYS A 25 -1.89 8.38 -7.52
C CYS A 25 -3.15 9.19 -7.80
N ALA A 26 -3.28 10.39 -7.22
CA ALA A 26 -4.41 11.28 -7.45
C ALA A 26 -4.48 11.76 -8.91
N VAL A 27 -3.35 12.13 -9.50
CA VAL A 27 -3.28 12.52 -10.92
C VAL A 27 -3.68 11.37 -11.85
N LYS A 28 -3.18 10.16 -11.59
CA LYS A 28 -3.51 8.98 -12.42
C LYS A 28 -5.02 8.69 -12.44
N HIS A 29 -5.69 8.80 -11.30
CA HIS A 29 -7.09 8.37 -11.17
C HIS A 29 -8.10 9.50 -11.39
N ASP A 30 -7.77 10.71 -10.98
CA ASP A 30 -8.70 11.84 -10.97
C ASP A 30 -8.23 13.02 -11.83
N GLY A 31 -7.03 12.95 -12.43
CA GLY A 31 -6.45 14.04 -13.21
C GLY A 31 -6.07 15.28 -12.40
N ILE A 32 -6.17 15.23 -11.08
CA ILE A 32 -5.98 16.36 -10.17
C ILE A 32 -4.90 16.05 -9.15
N SER A 33 -3.97 16.98 -8.96
CA SER A 33 -2.93 16.89 -7.92
C SER A 33 -3.53 17.23 -6.55
N ASN A 34 -4.25 16.28 -5.96
CA ASN A 34 -4.89 16.41 -4.66
C ASN A 34 -4.62 15.16 -3.79
N PRO A 35 -3.77 15.24 -2.75
CA PRO A 35 -3.47 14.10 -1.88
C PRO A 35 -4.71 13.47 -1.24
N MET A 36 -5.78 14.24 -1.00
CA MET A 36 -7.02 13.70 -0.41
C MET A 36 -7.73 12.68 -1.31
N ARG A 37 -7.46 12.70 -2.62
CA ARG A 37 -7.99 11.75 -3.60
C ARG A 37 -7.08 10.56 -3.85
N SER A 38 -5.94 10.53 -3.21
CA SER A 38 -4.98 9.44 -3.33
C SER A 38 -5.50 8.15 -2.69
N ARG A 39 -5.17 7.02 -3.30
CA ARG A 39 -5.46 5.66 -2.83
C ARG A 39 -4.30 5.06 -2.02
N ILE A 40 -3.20 5.78 -1.89
CA ILE A 40 -2.07 5.53 -0.98
C ILE A 40 -1.89 6.76 -0.10
N ARG A 41 -1.59 6.55 1.19
CA ARG A 41 -1.39 7.62 2.17
C ARG A 41 -0.07 7.46 2.89
N VAL A 42 0.67 8.54 3.05
CA VAL A 42 1.86 8.57 3.90
C VAL A 42 1.46 9.10 5.28
N VAL A 43 1.38 8.19 6.24
CA VAL A 43 1.19 8.56 7.65
C VAL A 43 2.53 9.06 8.17
N LYS A 44 2.51 10.19 8.88
CA LYS A 44 3.72 10.90 9.29
C LYS A 44 3.72 11.13 10.79
N TRP A 45 4.85 10.82 11.39
CA TRP A 45 5.23 11.24 12.74
C TRP A 45 6.46 12.15 12.61
N GLU A 46 6.20 13.43 12.38
CA GLU A 46 7.24 14.43 12.04
C GLU A 46 8.33 14.53 13.12
N GLN A 47 7.94 14.45 14.39
CA GLN A 47 8.88 14.53 15.52
C GLN A 47 9.83 13.32 15.59
N GLU A 48 9.38 12.17 15.12
CA GLU A 48 10.14 10.92 15.13
C GLU A 48 10.87 10.68 13.81
N GLY A 49 10.59 11.49 12.79
CA GLY A 49 11.10 11.27 11.44
C GLY A 49 10.59 9.97 10.81
N LEU A 50 9.45 9.47 11.26
CA LEU A 50 8.85 8.23 10.79
C LEU A 50 7.76 8.50 9.75
N TYR A 51 7.87 7.86 8.59
CA TYR A 51 6.96 8.02 7.46
C TYR A 51 6.56 6.66 6.91
N ILE A 52 5.27 6.33 6.99
CA ILE A 52 4.77 5.01 6.58
C ILE A 52 3.74 5.18 5.46
N PRO A 53 4.07 4.80 4.22
CA PRO A 53 3.08 4.72 3.16
C PRO A 53 2.08 3.59 3.47
N MET A 54 0.79 3.90 3.44
CA MET A 54 -0.30 2.95 3.68
C MET A 54 -1.17 2.84 2.43
N SER A 55 -1.42 1.61 1.99
CA SER A 55 -2.30 1.30 0.85
C SER A 55 -3.15 0.07 1.14
N CYS A 56 -4.07 -0.26 0.22
CA CYS A 56 -4.84 -1.49 0.32
C CYS A 56 -3.92 -2.71 0.28
N GLN A 57 -4.11 -3.64 1.23
CA GLN A 57 -3.31 -4.86 1.36
C GLN A 57 -3.77 -5.97 0.42
N GLN A 58 -4.81 -5.76 -0.37
CA GLN A 58 -5.39 -6.76 -1.29
C GLN A 58 -5.64 -8.12 -0.60
N CYS A 59 -6.34 -8.09 0.54
CA CYS A 59 -6.53 -9.25 1.42
C CYS A 59 -7.21 -10.41 0.69
N GLN A 60 -6.77 -11.65 0.93
CA GLN A 60 -7.45 -12.85 0.42
C GLN A 60 -8.85 -13.00 1.04
N ASP A 61 -8.93 -12.92 2.37
CA ASP A 61 -10.20 -12.82 3.09
C ASP A 61 -10.45 -11.34 3.40
N ALA A 62 -11.12 -10.67 2.48
CA ALA A 62 -11.30 -9.23 2.50
C ALA A 62 -12.54 -8.83 3.32
N PRO A 63 -12.39 -8.24 4.54
CA PRO A 63 -13.54 -7.82 5.35
C PRO A 63 -14.44 -6.81 4.61
N CYS A 64 -13.86 -5.99 3.74
CA CYS A 64 -14.63 -5.04 2.93
C CYS A 64 -15.53 -5.71 1.90
N MET A 65 -15.14 -6.87 1.36
CA MET A 65 -15.95 -7.68 0.45
C MET A 65 -17.07 -8.37 1.23
N ASN A 66 -16.73 -9.05 2.32
CA ASN A 66 -17.69 -9.76 3.16
C ASN A 66 -18.72 -8.83 3.81
N GLY A 67 -18.32 -7.58 4.09
CA GLY A 67 -19.22 -6.57 4.69
C GLY A 67 -20.02 -5.75 3.69
N CYS A 68 -19.89 -6.00 2.37
CA CYS A 68 -20.60 -5.21 1.37
C CYS A 68 -22.07 -5.67 1.22
N PRO A 69 -23.08 -4.85 1.57
CA PRO A 69 -24.48 -5.29 1.56
C PRO A 69 -25.05 -5.52 0.16
N VAL A 70 -24.40 -4.97 -0.85
CA VAL A 70 -24.81 -5.09 -2.28
C VAL A 70 -23.82 -5.88 -3.14
N ASN A 71 -22.83 -6.53 -2.51
CA ASN A 71 -21.77 -7.30 -3.20
C ASN A 71 -21.06 -6.55 -4.32
N ALA A 72 -20.88 -5.23 -4.14
CA ALA A 72 -20.16 -4.38 -5.10
C ALA A 72 -18.63 -4.53 -5.03
N ILE A 73 -18.11 -5.37 -4.15
CA ILE A 73 -16.66 -5.60 -3.98
C ILE A 73 -16.37 -7.06 -4.27
N SER A 74 -15.46 -7.31 -5.17
CA SER A 74 -15.07 -8.65 -5.63
C SER A 74 -13.56 -8.80 -5.72
N HIS A 75 -13.09 -10.04 -5.82
CA HIS A 75 -11.69 -10.37 -6.07
C HIS A 75 -11.47 -10.60 -7.58
N ASN A 76 -10.54 -9.87 -8.16
CA ASN A 76 -10.06 -10.08 -9.52
C ASN A 76 -8.86 -11.03 -9.48
N GLU A 77 -9.04 -12.27 -9.95
CA GLU A 77 -8.01 -13.30 -9.91
C GLU A 77 -6.86 -13.03 -10.89
N THR A 78 -7.12 -12.31 -11.98
CA THR A 78 -6.10 -12.03 -13.01
C THR A 78 -4.99 -11.11 -12.49
N LEU A 79 -5.37 -10.11 -11.68
CA LEU A 79 -4.45 -9.12 -11.11
C LEU A 79 -4.27 -9.32 -9.60
N ASN A 80 -4.83 -10.38 -9.04
CA ASN A 80 -4.81 -10.71 -7.61
C ASN A 80 -5.13 -9.48 -6.73
N ARG A 81 -6.25 -8.83 -7.03
CA ARG A 81 -6.67 -7.59 -6.35
C ARG A 81 -8.15 -7.57 -6.02
N ILE A 82 -8.50 -6.77 -5.02
CA ILE A 82 -9.89 -6.45 -4.70
C ILE A 82 -10.33 -5.27 -5.54
N GLU A 83 -11.51 -5.36 -6.17
CA GLU A 83 -12.11 -4.33 -7.01
C GLU A 83 -13.45 -3.85 -6.46
N VAL A 84 -13.84 -2.65 -6.83
CA VAL A 84 -15.15 -2.07 -6.51
C VAL A 84 -15.90 -1.83 -7.81
N ASP A 85 -17.04 -2.47 -7.95
CA ASP A 85 -17.98 -2.19 -9.03
C ASP A 85 -18.78 -0.93 -8.67
N TYR A 86 -18.52 0.15 -9.38
CA TYR A 86 -19.13 1.44 -9.12
C TYR A 86 -20.56 1.57 -9.68
N ASP A 87 -21.01 0.64 -10.51
CA ASP A 87 -22.37 0.60 -11.04
C ASP A 87 -23.33 0.01 -9.99
N ILE A 88 -22.83 -0.91 -9.15
CA ILE A 88 -23.58 -1.54 -8.06
C ILE A 88 -23.39 -0.77 -6.74
N CYS A 89 -22.26 -0.08 -6.55
CA CYS A 89 -21.89 0.55 -5.28
C CYS A 89 -22.83 1.70 -4.89
N ILE A 90 -23.54 1.54 -3.76
CA ILE A 90 -24.47 2.55 -3.20
C ILE A 90 -23.80 3.59 -2.29
N GLY A 91 -22.49 3.52 -2.07
CA GLY A 91 -21.75 4.47 -1.23
C GLY A 91 -22.08 4.40 0.27
N CYS A 92 -22.53 3.27 0.79
CA CYS A 92 -22.93 3.09 2.21
C CYS A 92 -21.77 3.21 3.22
N ARG A 93 -20.52 3.13 2.77
CA ARG A 93 -19.28 3.25 3.56
C ARG A 93 -19.00 2.11 4.55
N THR A 94 -19.77 1.03 4.55
CA THR A 94 -19.53 -0.12 5.44
C THR A 94 -18.10 -0.65 5.24
N CYS A 95 -17.63 -0.76 3.99
CA CYS A 95 -16.27 -1.18 3.67
C CYS A 95 -15.18 -0.27 4.25
N VAL A 96 -15.45 1.02 4.46
CA VAL A 96 -14.52 1.95 5.11
C VAL A 96 -14.42 1.63 6.61
N SER A 97 -15.56 1.33 7.25
CA SER A 97 -15.60 1.05 8.69
C SER A 97 -15.00 -0.30 9.07
N VAL A 98 -15.14 -1.32 8.20
CA VAL A 98 -14.63 -2.68 8.49
C VAL A 98 -13.19 -2.91 8.06
N CYS A 99 -12.56 -1.97 7.35
CA CYS A 99 -11.18 -2.14 6.90
C CYS A 99 -10.20 -1.99 8.07
N PRO A 100 -9.47 -3.05 8.48
CA PRO A 100 -8.56 -2.97 9.62
C PRO A 100 -7.33 -2.11 9.36
N PHE A 101 -7.03 -1.84 8.09
CA PHE A 101 -5.87 -1.04 7.68
C PHE A 101 -6.23 0.42 7.36
N GLY A 102 -7.52 0.80 7.43
CA GLY A 102 -7.97 2.13 7.02
C GLY A 102 -7.68 2.47 5.55
N ALA A 103 -7.52 1.45 4.70
CA ALA A 103 -7.11 1.63 3.31
C ALA A 103 -8.25 1.96 2.34
N MET A 104 -9.50 1.86 2.82
CA MET A 104 -10.68 2.31 2.09
C MET A 104 -10.96 3.76 2.45
N ASN A 105 -11.04 4.62 1.44
CA ASN A 105 -11.40 6.03 1.60
C ASN A 105 -12.75 6.33 0.96
N PHE A 106 -13.35 7.46 1.30
CA PHE A 106 -14.58 7.93 0.68
C PHE A 106 -14.38 9.32 0.08
N ASN A 107 -14.60 9.42 -1.22
CA ASN A 107 -14.62 10.70 -1.92
C ASN A 107 -16.00 11.34 -1.73
N THR A 108 -16.06 12.45 -1.00
CA THR A 108 -17.32 13.14 -0.68
C THR A 108 -17.90 13.89 -1.88
N ILE A 109 -17.08 14.24 -2.86
CA ILE A 109 -17.52 14.97 -4.07
C ILE A 109 -18.26 13.99 -4.98
N ASP A 110 -17.63 12.87 -5.31
CA ASP A 110 -18.19 11.87 -6.23
C ASP A 110 -19.10 10.87 -5.49
N ARG A 111 -19.14 10.95 -4.14
CA ARG A 111 -19.89 10.05 -3.26
C ARG A 111 -19.55 8.57 -3.47
N LYS A 112 -18.30 8.28 -3.81
CA LYS A 112 -17.78 6.95 -4.09
C LYS A 112 -16.70 6.54 -3.09
N VAL A 113 -16.64 5.26 -2.78
CA VAL A 113 -15.50 4.69 -2.05
C VAL A 113 -14.31 4.57 -3.01
N ILE A 114 -13.12 4.83 -2.50
CA ILE A 114 -11.88 4.71 -3.27
C ILE A 114 -10.88 3.85 -2.52
N LYS A 115 -10.16 3.00 -3.24
CA LYS A 115 -9.09 2.14 -2.73
C LYS A 115 -8.05 1.89 -3.82
N CYS A 116 -6.87 1.44 -3.41
CA CYS A 116 -5.83 1.05 -4.36
C CYS A 116 -6.28 -0.12 -5.23
N ASP A 117 -6.16 0.03 -6.53
CA ASP A 117 -6.46 -0.95 -7.58
C ASP A 117 -5.21 -1.42 -8.32
N LEU A 118 -4.02 -1.14 -7.76
CA LEU A 118 -2.72 -1.44 -8.36
C LEU A 118 -2.52 -0.79 -9.75
N CYS A 119 -3.33 0.22 -10.09
CA CYS A 119 -3.33 0.91 -11.39
C CYS A 119 -3.34 -0.06 -12.58
N ASP A 120 -4.19 -1.11 -12.52
CA ASP A 120 -4.29 -2.17 -13.53
C ASP A 120 -2.97 -2.92 -13.84
N GLY A 121 -2.11 -3.05 -12.81
CA GLY A 121 -0.82 -3.75 -12.91
C GLY A 121 0.40 -2.85 -13.19
N ASP A 122 0.20 -1.53 -13.36
CA ASP A 122 1.26 -0.54 -13.52
C ASP A 122 1.19 0.57 -12.44
N PRO A 123 1.53 0.24 -11.17
CA PRO A 123 1.37 1.17 -10.06
C PRO A 123 2.27 2.40 -10.18
N GLN A 124 1.65 3.57 -10.39
CA GLN A 124 2.38 4.83 -10.58
C GLN A 124 3.15 5.26 -9.34
N CYS A 125 2.67 4.93 -8.14
CA CYS A 125 3.39 5.20 -6.89
C CYS A 125 4.75 4.50 -6.82
N VAL A 126 4.91 3.34 -7.45
CA VAL A 126 6.19 2.63 -7.59
C VAL A 126 7.09 3.31 -8.61
N ARG A 127 6.52 3.67 -9.75
CA ARG A 127 7.25 4.27 -10.86
C ARG A 127 7.94 5.59 -10.48
N PHE A 128 7.29 6.38 -9.63
CA PHE A 128 7.77 7.68 -9.18
C PHE A 128 8.44 7.66 -7.80
N CYS A 129 8.69 6.48 -7.22
CA CYS A 129 9.41 6.35 -5.95
C CYS A 129 10.90 6.08 -6.22
N ASP A 130 11.71 7.12 -6.34
CA ASP A 130 13.14 7.00 -6.65
C ASP A 130 13.92 6.19 -5.61
N ILE A 131 13.54 6.32 -4.34
CA ILE A 131 14.19 5.62 -3.21
C ILE A 131 13.68 4.19 -3.01
N LYS A 132 12.72 3.73 -3.83
CA LYS A 132 12.12 2.39 -3.74
C LYS A 132 11.59 2.04 -2.34
N ALA A 133 10.95 3.01 -1.69
CA ALA A 133 10.19 2.79 -0.47
C ALA A 133 8.84 2.11 -0.76
N VAL A 134 8.35 2.23 -1.99
CA VAL A 134 7.19 1.50 -2.52
C VAL A 134 7.68 0.76 -3.77
N ASP A 135 7.45 -0.55 -3.82
CA ASP A 135 7.88 -1.41 -4.93
C ASP A 135 6.77 -2.41 -5.30
N TYR A 136 6.81 -2.95 -6.51
CA TYR A 136 5.81 -3.91 -7.01
C TYR A 136 6.54 -5.18 -7.46
N VAL A 137 6.50 -6.20 -6.61
CA VAL A 137 7.35 -7.38 -6.68
C VAL A 137 6.54 -8.66 -6.70
N ASP A 138 7.11 -9.75 -7.21
CA ASP A 138 6.50 -11.07 -7.11
C ASP A 138 6.35 -11.49 -5.64
N ALA A 139 5.19 -12.02 -5.29
CA ALA A 139 4.89 -12.46 -3.92
C ALA A 139 5.89 -13.52 -3.43
N GLY A 140 6.35 -14.40 -4.32
CA GLY A 140 7.38 -15.39 -4.02
C GLY A 140 8.72 -14.77 -3.59
N ASP A 141 9.09 -13.65 -4.18
CA ASP A 141 10.36 -12.96 -3.88
C ASP A 141 10.34 -12.18 -2.56
N VAL A 142 9.15 -11.76 -2.10
CA VAL A 142 9.00 -10.96 -0.86
C VAL A 142 9.65 -11.65 0.33
N SER A 143 9.46 -12.95 0.48
CA SER A 143 10.01 -13.70 1.63
C SER A 143 11.54 -13.71 1.61
N ILE A 144 12.15 -13.84 0.44
CA ILE A 144 13.60 -13.85 0.25
C ILE A 144 14.17 -12.46 0.50
N MET A 145 13.52 -11.41 -0.01
CA MET A 145 13.91 -10.03 0.21
C MET A 145 13.87 -9.67 1.71
N LYS A 146 12.80 -10.02 2.41
CA LYS A 146 12.68 -9.82 3.87
C LYS A 146 13.72 -10.61 4.67
N LYS A 147 14.02 -11.86 4.28
CA LYS A 147 15.08 -12.66 4.92
C LYS A 147 16.46 -12.02 4.75
N LYS A 148 16.79 -11.53 3.55
CA LYS A 148 18.05 -10.84 3.28
C LYS A 148 18.19 -9.56 4.12
N GLU A 149 17.12 -8.77 4.21
CA GLU A 149 17.11 -7.55 4.99
C GLU A 149 17.22 -7.83 6.50
N ALA A 150 16.49 -8.81 7.03
CA ALA A 150 16.60 -9.23 8.43
C ALA A 150 18.02 -9.73 8.75
N ALA A 151 18.63 -10.51 7.87
CA ALA A 151 20.01 -10.97 8.05
C ALA A 151 21.01 -9.81 8.07
N ARG A 152 20.82 -8.80 7.21
CA ARG A 152 21.64 -7.58 7.19
C ARG A 152 21.55 -6.82 8.50
N ARG A 153 20.33 -6.63 9.04
CA ARG A 153 20.09 -5.96 10.33
C ARG A 153 20.77 -6.69 11.49
N LEU A 154 20.65 -8.00 11.53
CA LEU A 154 21.34 -8.84 12.55
C LEU A 154 22.85 -8.71 12.44
N SER A 155 23.42 -8.72 11.23
CA SER A 155 24.85 -8.53 11.01
C SER A 155 25.34 -7.18 11.52
N VAL A 156 24.61 -6.10 11.24
CA VAL A 156 24.94 -4.75 11.73
C VAL A 156 24.85 -4.66 13.25
N ALA A 157 23.80 -5.24 13.85
CA ALA A 157 23.63 -5.26 15.30
C ALA A 157 24.78 -6.01 15.98
N ASN A 158 25.16 -7.18 15.47
CA ASN A 158 26.28 -7.96 15.99
C ASN A 158 27.62 -7.21 15.90
N LYS A 159 27.87 -6.52 14.79
CA LYS A 159 29.09 -5.68 14.63
C LYS A 159 29.13 -4.54 15.65
N LYS A 160 27.99 -3.86 15.87
CA LYS A 160 27.91 -2.80 16.90
C LYS A 160 28.13 -3.35 18.31
N ALA A 161 27.54 -4.50 18.64
CA ALA A 161 27.75 -5.14 19.94
C ALA A 161 29.21 -5.54 20.17
N ALA A 162 29.87 -6.13 19.16
CA ALA A 162 31.29 -6.49 19.24
C ALA A 162 32.19 -5.25 19.38
N ALA A 163 31.89 -4.15 18.71
CA ALA A 163 32.65 -2.91 18.84
C ALA A 163 32.51 -2.29 20.24
N LEU A 164 31.34 -2.36 20.88
CA LEU A 164 31.11 -1.88 22.23
C LEU A 164 31.89 -2.73 23.27
N GLN A 165 31.96 -4.05 23.06
CA GLN A 165 32.74 -4.94 23.96
C GLN A 165 34.24 -4.72 23.83
N ALA A 166 34.74 -4.33 22.67
CA ALA A 166 36.17 -4.06 22.46
C ALA A 166 36.63 -2.72 23.06
N THR A 167 35.73 -1.86 23.47
CA THR A 167 36.01 -0.53 24.06
C THR A 167 35.86 -0.52 25.60
N MET A 168 35.47 -1.62 26.19
CA MET A 168 35.44 -1.86 27.66
C MET A 168 36.69 -2.62 28.12
#